data_f19a99b69f2b75c12f0c98cf216ba870
#
_entry.id   f19a99b69f2b75c12f0c98cf216ba870
#
_cell.length_a   1.000
_cell.length_b   1.000
_cell.length_c   1.000
_cell.angle_alpha   90.00
_cell.angle_beta   90.00
_cell.angle_gamma   90.00
#
_symmetry.space_group_name_H-M   'P 1'
#
loop_
_entity.id
_entity.type
_entity.pdbx_description
1 polymer ?
#
loop_
_entity_poly.entity_id
_entity_poly.type
_entity_poly.pdbx_seq_one_letter_code
_entity_poly.pdbx_strand_id
1 'polypeptide(L)'
;MKKDPFSAIRPYKDEELPYAVNRILMNQGFIHSLANFITDASLPATVKRIRKIKTCREMQEEIFAPMIRTFVQRSVDELTYGGFENLDKNKSYLFIANHRDILLDSALMQLYLINNGLPTTRSAIGDNLLSAPIYTDIAKISNMFTVIRANTPRTML
;
A
#
# COMPACT_ATOMS: atom_id res chain seq x y z
N MET A 1 -12.04 25.32 10.32
CA MET A 1 -10.96 24.30 10.44
C MET A 1 -9.79 24.71 9.57
N LYS A 2 -8.55 24.77 10.10
CA LYS A 2 -7.36 24.99 9.27
C LYS A 2 -7.21 23.81 8.30
N LYS A 3 -7.10 24.10 7.00
CA LYS A 3 -6.86 23.08 5.96
C LYS A 3 -5.50 22.43 6.22
N ASP A 4 -5.44 21.10 6.29
CA ASP A 4 -4.19 20.35 6.44
C ASP A 4 -3.32 20.58 5.18
N PRO A 5 -2.18 21.27 5.27
CA PRO A 5 -1.36 21.63 4.10
C PRO A 5 -0.72 20.41 3.44
N PHE A 6 -0.63 19.28 4.16
CA PHE A 6 -0.04 18.03 3.66
C PHE A 6 -1.07 17.03 3.16
N SER A 7 -2.36 17.33 3.20
CA SER A 7 -3.45 16.40 2.82
C SER A 7 -3.30 15.83 1.42
N ALA A 8 -2.73 16.61 0.50
CA ALA A 8 -2.49 16.16 -0.87
C ALA A 8 -1.40 15.08 -0.97
N ILE A 9 -0.36 15.15 -0.14
CA ILE A 9 0.84 14.32 -0.27
C ILE A 9 1.00 13.25 0.82
N ARG A 10 0.42 13.42 2.01
CA ARG A 10 0.52 12.44 3.10
C ARG A 10 -0.31 11.18 2.87
N PRO A 11 -0.03 10.06 3.55
CA PRO A 11 -0.94 8.92 3.63
C PRO A 11 -2.33 9.32 4.13
N TYR A 12 -3.33 8.50 3.84
CA TYR A 12 -4.67 8.69 4.41
C TYR A 12 -4.65 8.50 5.93
N LYS A 13 -5.52 9.28 6.59
CA LYS A 13 -5.99 8.99 7.93
C LYS A 13 -7.18 8.03 7.85
N ASP A 14 -7.47 7.33 8.94
CA ASP A 14 -8.56 6.34 8.97
C ASP A 14 -9.93 6.96 8.65
N GLU A 15 -10.15 8.23 8.99
CA GLU A 15 -11.40 8.94 8.67
C GLU A 15 -11.59 9.17 7.16
N GLU A 16 -10.53 9.13 6.38
CA GLU A 16 -10.54 9.29 4.91
C GLU A 16 -10.78 7.96 4.18
N LEU A 17 -10.53 6.82 4.87
CA LEU A 17 -10.64 5.49 4.29
C LEU A 17 -11.99 5.18 3.64
N PRO A 18 -13.17 5.51 4.22
CA PRO A 18 -14.46 5.19 3.61
C PRO A 18 -14.64 5.81 2.22
N TYR A 19 -14.12 7.01 2.00
CA TYR A 19 -14.17 7.69 0.70
C TYR A 19 -13.27 7.00 -0.33
N ALA A 20 -12.06 6.61 0.09
CA ALA A 20 -11.12 5.86 -0.76
C ALA A 20 -11.69 4.48 -1.11
N VAL A 21 -12.23 3.75 -0.14
CA VAL A 21 -12.86 2.43 -0.32
C VAL A 21 -14.00 2.51 -1.35
N ASN A 22 -14.85 3.53 -1.28
CA ASN A 22 -15.93 3.69 -2.26
C ASN A 22 -15.38 3.84 -3.69
N ARG A 23 -14.35 4.67 -3.90
CA ARG A 23 -13.72 4.84 -5.22
C ARG A 23 -13.06 3.56 -5.72
N ILE A 24 -12.34 2.87 -4.83
CA ILE A 24 -11.66 1.60 -5.13
C ILE A 24 -12.68 0.54 -5.57
N LEU A 25 -13.79 0.39 -4.85
CA LEU A 25 -14.83 -0.58 -5.18
C LEU A 25 -15.63 -0.25 -6.45
N MET A 26 -15.57 0.99 -6.94
CA MET A 26 -16.13 1.37 -8.23
C MET A 26 -15.17 1.09 -9.40
N ASN A 27 -13.91 0.78 -9.13
CA ASN A 27 -12.89 0.50 -10.15
C ASN A 27 -12.95 -0.96 -10.60
N GLN A 28 -13.30 -1.21 -11.88
CA GLN A 28 -13.44 -2.56 -12.42
C GLN A 28 -12.14 -3.36 -12.38
N GLY A 29 -10.98 -2.71 -12.64
CA GLY A 29 -9.67 -3.34 -12.55
C GLY A 29 -9.36 -3.85 -11.14
N PHE A 30 -9.71 -3.07 -10.11
CA PHE A 30 -9.55 -3.49 -8.73
C PHE A 30 -10.47 -4.65 -8.36
N ILE A 31 -11.74 -4.61 -8.79
CA ILE A 31 -12.70 -5.71 -8.59
C ILE A 31 -12.19 -7.00 -9.24
N HIS A 32 -11.66 -6.90 -10.47
CA HIS A 32 -11.05 -8.05 -11.15
C HIS A 32 -9.84 -8.60 -10.38
N SER A 33 -8.97 -7.73 -9.86
CA SER A 33 -7.84 -8.12 -9.02
C SER A 33 -8.29 -8.80 -7.72
N LEU A 34 -9.31 -8.28 -7.05
CA LEU A 34 -9.90 -8.94 -5.87
C LEU A 34 -10.36 -10.36 -6.19
N ALA A 35 -11.09 -10.55 -7.29
CA ALA A 35 -11.60 -11.87 -7.70
C ALA A 35 -10.47 -12.87 -7.99
N ASN A 36 -9.32 -12.40 -8.48
CA ASN A 36 -8.19 -13.25 -8.83
C ASN A 36 -7.23 -13.55 -7.68
N PHE A 37 -7.05 -12.62 -6.76
CA PHE A 37 -6.01 -12.70 -5.73
C PHE A 37 -6.55 -12.95 -4.31
N ILE A 38 -7.83 -12.73 -4.05
CA ILE A 38 -8.48 -13.14 -2.81
C ILE A 38 -9.18 -14.48 -3.07
N THR A 39 -8.66 -15.55 -2.50
CA THR A 39 -9.10 -16.93 -2.78
C THR A 39 -9.79 -17.60 -1.58
N ASP A 40 -9.79 -16.97 -0.43
CA ASP A 40 -10.39 -17.46 0.82
C ASP A 40 -11.90 -17.18 0.96
N ALA A 41 -12.45 -16.33 0.07
CA ALA A 41 -13.85 -15.94 0.08
C ALA A 41 -14.36 -15.60 -1.32
N SER A 42 -15.69 -15.65 -1.48
CA SER A 42 -16.34 -15.16 -2.71
C SER A 42 -16.19 -13.64 -2.85
N LEU A 43 -16.22 -13.14 -4.09
CA LEU A 43 -16.12 -11.70 -4.35
C LEU A 43 -17.17 -10.86 -3.59
N PRO A 44 -18.47 -11.25 -3.54
CA PRO A 44 -19.44 -10.51 -2.72
C PRO A 44 -19.11 -10.50 -1.23
N ALA A 45 -18.58 -11.60 -0.68
CA ALA A 45 -18.18 -11.68 0.72
C ALA A 45 -16.96 -10.79 0.99
N THR A 46 -15.99 -10.77 0.07
CA THR A 46 -14.80 -9.90 0.13
C THR A 46 -15.20 -8.42 0.08
N VAL A 47 -16.08 -8.03 -0.83
CA VAL A 47 -16.59 -6.65 -0.91
C VAL A 47 -17.32 -6.25 0.38
N LYS A 48 -18.13 -7.17 0.96
CA LYS A 48 -18.78 -6.93 2.25
C LYS A 48 -17.76 -6.77 3.39
N ARG A 49 -16.67 -7.55 3.38
CA ARG A 49 -15.56 -7.43 4.34
C ARG A 49 -14.90 -6.06 4.22
N ILE A 50 -14.52 -5.64 3.01
CA ILE A 50 -13.89 -4.34 2.75
C ILE A 50 -14.74 -3.18 3.27
N ARG A 51 -16.05 -3.20 3.08
CA ARG A 51 -16.96 -2.15 3.56
C ARG A 51 -17.04 -2.03 5.09
N LYS A 52 -16.60 -3.04 5.83
CA LYS A 52 -16.58 -3.06 7.30
C LYS A 52 -15.27 -2.57 7.89
N ILE A 53 -14.21 -2.53 7.09
CA ILE A 53 -12.88 -2.08 7.50
C ILE A 53 -12.93 -0.62 7.94
N LYS A 54 -12.28 -0.32 9.05
CA LYS A 54 -12.30 1.02 9.68
C LYS A 54 -10.98 1.74 9.63
N THR A 55 -9.87 1.01 9.48
CA THR A 55 -8.53 1.59 9.49
C THR A 55 -7.74 1.22 8.24
N CYS A 56 -6.82 2.10 7.84
CA CYS A 56 -5.89 1.81 6.77
C CYS A 56 -5.05 0.55 7.07
N ARG A 57 -4.74 0.33 8.35
CA ARG A 57 -4.00 -0.85 8.80
C ARG A 57 -4.78 -2.13 8.57
N GLU A 58 -6.06 -2.18 8.93
CA GLU A 58 -6.93 -3.32 8.64
C GLU A 58 -7.00 -3.59 7.12
N MET A 59 -7.09 -2.54 6.28
CA MET A 59 -7.12 -2.70 4.82
C MET A 59 -5.81 -3.31 4.30
N GLN A 60 -4.67 -2.93 4.85
CA GLN A 60 -3.38 -3.51 4.52
C GLN A 60 -3.30 -4.98 4.94
N GLU A 61 -3.73 -5.32 6.16
CA GLU A 61 -3.61 -6.67 6.72
C GLU A 61 -4.63 -7.65 6.11
N GLU A 62 -5.89 -7.23 5.95
CA GLU A 62 -6.98 -8.13 5.57
C GLU A 62 -7.20 -8.25 4.06
N ILE A 63 -6.73 -7.25 3.28
CA ILE A 63 -6.96 -7.22 1.83
C ILE A 63 -5.65 -7.19 1.06
N PHE A 64 -4.79 -6.20 1.27
CA PHE A 64 -3.59 -6.05 0.45
C PHE A 64 -2.56 -7.16 0.72
N ALA A 65 -2.30 -7.50 1.99
CA ALA A 65 -1.34 -8.55 2.32
C ALA A 65 -1.76 -9.93 1.77
N PRO A 66 -3.01 -10.40 1.86
CA PRO A 66 -3.47 -11.62 1.19
C PRO A 66 -3.31 -11.57 -0.33
N MET A 67 -3.63 -10.44 -0.97
CA MET A 67 -3.45 -10.29 -2.42
C MET A 67 -1.98 -10.41 -2.83
N ILE A 68 -1.07 -9.73 -2.11
CA ILE A 68 0.37 -9.79 -2.35
C ILE A 68 0.87 -11.22 -2.11
N ARG A 69 0.44 -11.88 -1.05
CA ARG A 69 0.81 -13.26 -0.73
C ARG A 69 0.41 -14.23 -1.85
N THR A 70 -0.81 -14.12 -2.35
CA THR A 70 -1.29 -14.93 -3.47
C THR A 70 -0.50 -14.63 -4.76
N PHE A 71 -0.20 -13.36 -5.02
CA PHE A 71 0.64 -12.96 -6.16
C PHE A 71 2.03 -13.60 -6.07
N VAL A 72 2.69 -13.49 -4.92
CA VAL A 72 4.02 -14.10 -4.70
C VAL A 72 3.99 -15.61 -4.89
N GLN A 73 3.02 -16.30 -4.30
CA GLN A 73 2.86 -17.75 -4.44
C GLN A 73 2.71 -18.23 -5.90
N ARG A 74 2.17 -17.38 -6.78
CA ARG A 74 1.93 -17.72 -8.19
C ARG A 74 3.06 -17.31 -9.14
N SER A 75 3.92 -16.39 -8.73
CA SER A 75 4.89 -15.75 -9.64
C SER A 75 6.34 -15.82 -9.16
N VAL A 76 6.59 -16.34 -7.97
CA VAL A 76 7.94 -16.40 -7.37
C VAL A 76 8.22 -17.83 -6.95
N ASP A 77 9.27 -18.42 -7.51
CA ASP A 77 9.65 -19.82 -7.23
C ASP A 77 10.22 -19.95 -5.82
N GLU A 78 11.06 -19.01 -5.40
CA GLU A 78 11.66 -19.00 -4.07
C GLU A 78 11.80 -17.56 -3.57
N LEU A 79 11.41 -17.31 -2.33
CA LEU A 79 11.54 -16.03 -1.67
C LEU A 79 12.08 -16.21 -0.25
N THR A 80 13.28 -15.72 -0.03
CA THR A 80 13.94 -15.74 1.28
C THR A 80 14.00 -14.33 1.87
N TYR A 81 13.89 -14.24 3.19
CA TYR A 81 14.04 -12.98 3.93
C TYR A 81 14.53 -13.26 5.35
N GLY A 82 15.10 -12.24 5.99
CA GLY A 82 15.59 -12.32 7.37
C GLY A 82 15.84 -10.94 7.94
N GLY A 83 16.31 -10.91 9.21
CA GLY A 83 16.70 -9.68 9.88
C GLY A 83 15.57 -8.95 10.60
N PHE A 84 14.29 -9.33 10.43
CA PHE A 84 13.15 -8.72 11.11
C PHE A 84 13.16 -8.96 12.62
N GLU A 85 13.77 -10.03 13.06
CA GLU A 85 14.01 -10.38 14.47
C GLU A 85 14.89 -9.36 15.20
N ASN A 86 15.68 -8.57 14.45
CA ASN A 86 16.53 -7.51 15.00
C ASN A 86 15.78 -6.17 15.18
N LEU A 87 14.52 -6.08 14.74
CA LEU A 87 13.71 -4.88 14.84
C LEU A 87 12.94 -4.84 16.15
N ASP A 88 13.20 -3.80 16.95
CA ASP A 88 12.46 -3.52 18.18
C ASP A 88 11.19 -2.70 17.83
N LYS A 89 10.00 -3.20 18.23
CA LYS A 89 8.71 -2.56 17.99
C LYS A 89 8.59 -1.14 18.57
N ASN A 90 9.40 -0.83 19.58
CA ASN A 90 9.39 0.46 20.27
C ASN A 90 10.37 1.48 19.68
N LYS A 91 11.10 1.12 18.63
CA LYS A 91 12.07 1.98 17.97
C LYS A 91 11.59 2.42 16.60
N SER A 92 12.04 3.60 16.18
CA SER A 92 11.85 4.08 14.83
C SER A 92 13.04 3.70 13.96
N TYR A 93 12.77 3.31 12.72
CA TYR A 93 13.79 2.88 11.76
C TYR A 93 13.65 3.63 10.45
N LEU A 94 14.78 3.93 9.83
CA LEU A 94 14.87 4.35 8.43
C LEU A 94 15.37 3.16 7.61
N PHE A 95 14.55 2.69 6.68
CA PHE A 95 14.94 1.65 5.73
C PHE A 95 15.51 2.30 4.46
N ILE A 96 16.72 1.91 4.10
CA ILE A 96 17.38 2.32 2.85
C ILE A 96 17.64 1.04 2.05
N ALA A 97 17.10 0.96 0.84
CA ALA A 97 17.20 -0.24 0.02
C ALA A 97 17.41 0.14 -1.45
N ASN A 98 17.99 -0.78 -2.21
CA ASN A 98 17.97 -0.70 -3.66
C ASN A 98 16.51 -0.85 -4.14
N HIS A 99 16.14 -0.11 -5.18
CA HIS A 99 14.83 -0.17 -5.78
C HIS A 99 14.93 -0.80 -7.17
N ARG A 100 14.50 -2.06 -7.28
CA ARG A 100 14.56 -2.85 -8.50
C ARG A 100 13.21 -3.00 -9.17
N ASP A 101 12.14 -3.16 -8.39
CA ASP A 101 10.78 -3.34 -8.87
C ASP A 101 9.84 -2.30 -8.25
N ILE A 102 9.11 -1.57 -9.12
CA ILE A 102 8.26 -0.45 -8.71
C ILE A 102 7.16 -0.87 -7.72
N LEU A 103 6.63 -2.08 -7.86
CA LEU A 103 5.52 -2.58 -7.06
C LEU A 103 5.99 -3.51 -5.94
N LEU A 104 6.83 -4.50 -6.28
CA LEU A 104 7.13 -5.60 -5.37
C LEU A 104 8.03 -5.19 -4.21
N ASP A 105 9.02 -4.32 -4.40
CA ASP A 105 9.96 -3.98 -3.33
C ASP A 105 9.24 -3.43 -2.11
N SER A 106 8.37 -2.43 -2.31
CA SER A 106 7.58 -1.85 -1.21
C SER A 106 6.50 -2.81 -0.70
N ALA A 107 5.84 -3.55 -1.59
CA ALA A 107 4.78 -4.48 -1.21
C ALA A 107 5.30 -5.64 -0.35
N LEU A 108 6.46 -6.22 -0.71
CA LEU A 108 7.10 -7.29 0.06
C LEU A 108 7.59 -6.79 1.42
N MET A 109 8.18 -5.59 1.49
CA MET A 109 8.57 -5.00 2.77
C MET A 109 7.36 -4.86 3.70
N GLN A 110 6.24 -4.31 3.21
CA GLN A 110 5.01 -4.20 4.00
C GLN A 110 4.48 -5.56 4.44
N LEU A 111 4.44 -6.54 3.52
CA LEU A 111 3.98 -7.90 3.82
C LEU A 111 4.80 -8.54 4.95
N TYR A 112 6.12 -8.43 4.89
CA TYR A 112 6.98 -9.05 5.92
C TYR A 112 6.94 -8.30 7.24
N LEU A 113 6.80 -6.99 7.26
CA LEU A 113 6.55 -6.24 8.49
C LEU A 113 5.24 -6.70 9.14
N ILE A 114 4.17 -6.84 8.36
CA ILE A 114 2.89 -7.37 8.85
C ILE A 114 3.05 -8.79 9.41
N ASN A 115 3.71 -9.69 8.68
CA ASN A 115 3.91 -11.08 9.09
C ASN A 115 4.71 -11.19 10.41
N ASN A 116 5.59 -10.23 10.70
CA ASN A 116 6.36 -10.17 11.95
C ASN A 116 5.69 -9.31 13.04
N GLY A 117 4.44 -8.89 12.84
CA GLY A 117 3.68 -8.10 13.81
C GLY A 117 4.26 -6.69 14.03
N LEU A 118 4.98 -6.16 13.05
CA LEU A 118 5.58 -4.82 13.05
C LEU A 118 4.66 -3.81 12.35
N PRO A 119 4.74 -2.52 12.67
CA PRO A 119 4.05 -1.50 11.92
C PRO A 119 4.61 -1.42 10.49
N THR A 120 3.75 -1.10 9.53
CA THR A 120 4.15 -0.86 8.14
C THR A 120 4.94 0.45 8.01
N THR A 121 5.86 0.49 7.05
CA THR A 121 6.67 1.69 6.77
C THR A 121 5.87 2.76 6.04
N ARG A 122 6.31 4.00 6.15
CA ARG A 122 5.94 5.07 5.22
C ARG A 122 6.93 5.08 4.06
N SER A 123 6.44 4.83 2.85
CA SER A 123 7.28 4.79 1.64
C SER A 123 7.04 6.01 0.76
N ALA A 124 8.08 6.50 0.11
CA ALA A 124 7.97 7.58 -0.86
C ALA A 124 7.50 7.05 -2.22
N ILE A 125 6.56 7.75 -2.87
CA ILE A 125 6.13 7.47 -4.23
C ILE A 125 6.12 8.75 -5.06
N GLY A 126 6.68 8.71 -6.28
CA GLY A 126 6.65 9.85 -7.19
C GLY A 126 5.24 10.10 -7.74
N ASP A 127 4.84 11.37 -7.87
CA ASP A 127 3.54 11.78 -8.41
C ASP A 127 3.31 11.29 -9.85
N ASN A 128 4.37 11.08 -10.61
CA ASN A 128 4.31 10.52 -11.97
C ASN A 128 3.78 9.07 -12.03
N LEU A 129 3.78 8.34 -10.92
CA LEU A 129 3.22 6.99 -10.82
C LEU A 129 1.74 7.00 -10.41
N LEU A 130 1.21 8.14 -10.00
CA LEU A 130 -0.16 8.33 -9.53
C LEU A 130 -1.09 8.85 -10.64
N SER A 131 -0.96 8.29 -11.84
CA SER A 131 -1.67 8.73 -13.05
C SER A 131 -3.19 8.56 -13.02
N ALA A 132 -3.72 7.75 -12.11
CA ALA A 132 -5.14 7.54 -11.92
C ALA A 132 -5.51 7.58 -10.42
N PRO A 133 -6.74 8.02 -10.08
CA PRO A 133 -7.19 8.09 -8.68
C PRO A 133 -7.04 6.78 -7.90
N ILE A 134 -7.23 5.64 -8.56
CA ILE A 134 -7.09 4.31 -7.94
C ILE A 134 -5.66 4.07 -7.42
N TYR A 135 -4.64 4.48 -8.16
CA TYR A 135 -3.24 4.34 -7.73
C TYR A 135 -2.93 5.23 -6.54
N THR A 136 -3.49 6.46 -6.54
CA THR A 136 -3.40 7.36 -5.38
C THR A 136 -4.05 6.76 -4.13
N ASP A 137 -5.25 6.18 -4.28
CA ASP A 137 -5.97 5.58 -3.16
C ASP A 137 -5.21 4.40 -2.57
N ILE A 138 -4.76 3.47 -3.43
CA ILE A 138 -3.97 2.30 -3.00
C ILE A 138 -2.67 2.75 -2.32
N ALA A 139 -1.92 3.67 -2.91
CA ALA A 139 -0.68 4.18 -2.36
C ALA A 139 -0.89 4.82 -0.97
N LYS A 140 -1.86 5.70 -0.83
CA LYS A 140 -2.13 6.40 0.44
C LYS A 140 -2.66 5.46 1.54
N ILE A 141 -3.47 4.47 1.19
CA ILE A 141 -3.89 3.42 2.13
C ILE A 141 -2.68 2.57 2.55
N SER A 142 -1.73 2.34 1.65
CA SER A 142 -0.48 1.60 1.92
C SER A 142 0.60 2.43 2.62
N ASN A 143 0.25 3.52 3.29
CA ASN A 143 1.16 4.42 3.99
C ASN A 143 2.21 5.11 3.09
N MET A 144 1.97 5.23 1.79
CA MET A 144 2.88 5.96 0.90
C MET A 144 2.59 7.47 0.94
N PHE A 145 3.66 8.27 0.95
CA PHE A 145 3.57 9.72 0.77
C PHE A 145 4.09 10.13 -0.60
N THR A 146 3.42 11.11 -1.20
CA THR A 146 3.73 11.56 -2.56
C THR A 146 4.91 12.51 -2.56
N VAL A 147 5.90 12.25 -3.41
CA VAL A 147 6.99 13.17 -3.75
C VAL A 147 6.64 13.85 -5.06
N ILE A 148 6.44 15.16 -4.99
CA ILE A 148 6.18 15.98 -6.18
C ILE A 148 7.50 16.15 -6.92
N ARG A 149 7.59 15.62 -8.14
CA ARG A 149 8.72 15.82 -9.02
C ARG A 149 8.50 17.15 -9.75
N ALA A 150 9.12 18.20 -9.24
CA ALA A 150 9.14 19.47 -9.97
C ALA A 150 9.66 19.23 -11.38
N ASN A 151 8.99 19.80 -12.40
CA ASN A 151 9.52 19.93 -13.75
C ASN A 151 10.67 20.95 -13.73
N THR A 152 11.79 20.60 -13.08
CA THR A 152 13.00 21.39 -13.14
C THR A 152 13.59 21.15 -14.53
N PRO A 153 13.74 22.18 -15.38
CA PRO A 153 14.39 22.00 -16.66
C PRO A 153 15.78 21.41 -16.43
N ARG A 154 16.18 20.40 -17.23
CA ARG A 154 17.50 19.74 -17.17
C ARG A 154 18.71 20.69 -17.33
N THR A 155 18.46 21.97 -17.51
CA THR A 155 19.47 23.03 -17.72
C THR A 155 20.03 23.66 -16.43
N MET A 156 19.65 23.13 -15.24
CA MET A 156 20.16 23.63 -13.94
C MET A 156 20.96 22.57 -13.14
N LEU A 157 21.63 21.66 -13.84
CA LEU A 157 22.66 20.79 -13.24
C LEU A 157 23.97 21.01 -13.92
#